data_4789e506681fe4ab18103f28b77446b8
#
_entry.id   4789e506681fe4ab18103f28b77446b8
#
_cell.length_a   1.000
_cell.length_b   1.000
_cell.length_c   1.000
_cell.angle_alpha   90.00
_cell.angle_beta   90.00
_cell.angle_gamma   90.00
#
_symmetry.space_group_name_H-M   'P 1'
#
loop_
_entity.id
_entity.type
_entity.pdbx_description
1 polymer ?
#
loop_
_entity_poly.entity_id
_entity_poly.type
_entity_poly.pdbx_seq_one_letter_code
_entity_poly.pdbx_strand_id
1 'polypeptide(L)'
;MNKPTDTKMKRITILLIVLLCVMGFSEFKKDKSEVRKASVSTTAQRMEQQGLVNIKSVDPTIKIALMYARTDNFLKKMLYKDLREAYFLPRCATSLKKAQAELKRLRPDLSLIIFDATRPMSIQQTMWNAVKNTNHYFYVSNPKNGGGMHNYGMAVDISICKASWNEKLWKDSAKACSIDTIPMGTKVDHMGFESHIDKEQQLLAKGILTKERFENRALLRRVMKEAGFTPLRTEWWHFNLCTRAWAKANLKVVK
;
A
#
# COMPACT_ATOMS: atom_id res chain seq x y z
N MET A 1 -57.19 -51.11 -14.08
CA MET A 1 -56.15 -50.12 -14.45
C MET A 1 -56.05 -49.08 -13.34
N ASN A 2 -55.08 -49.23 -12.45
CA ASN A 2 -54.89 -48.29 -11.35
C ASN A 2 -53.99 -47.12 -11.80
N LYS A 3 -54.52 -45.89 -11.73
CA LYS A 3 -53.74 -44.67 -11.93
C LYS A 3 -52.78 -44.49 -10.75
N PRO A 4 -51.51 -44.15 -10.94
CA PRO A 4 -50.60 -43.89 -9.83
C PRO A 4 -51.01 -42.61 -9.09
N THR A 5 -51.00 -42.68 -7.76
CA THR A 5 -51.49 -41.64 -6.87
C THR A 5 -50.56 -40.39 -6.93
N ASP A 6 -51.17 -39.22 -6.93
CA ASP A 6 -50.62 -37.87 -6.99
C ASP A 6 -49.44 -37.62 -6.02
N THR A 7 -49.35 -38.37 -4.94
CA THR A 7 -48.32 -38.26 -3.91
C THR A 7 -46.92 -38.72 -4.36
N LYS A 8 -46.81 -39.67 -5.33
CA LYS A 8 -45.52 -40.15 -5.85
C LYS A 8 -44.89 -39.12 -6.80
N MET A 9 -45.71 -38.46 -7.64
CA MET A 9 -45.24 -37.42 -8.57
C MET A 9 -44.74 -36.19 -7.83
N LYS A 10 -45.43 -35.75 -6.78
CA LYS A 10 -44.95 -34.58 -5.97
C LYS A 10 -43.62 -34.85 -5.28
N ARG A 11 -43.35 -36.07 -4.82
CA ARG A 11 -42.06 -36.43 -4.21
C ARG A 11 -40.90 -36.45 -5.22
N ILE A 12 -41.12 -36.88 -6.45
CA ILE A 12 -40.10 -36.91 -7.50
C ILE A 12 -39.77 -35.48 -7.98
N THR A 13 -40.77 -34.60 -8.08
CA THR A 13 -40.57 -33.19 -8.48
C THR A 13 -39.80 -32.43 -7.43
N ILE A 14 -40.06 -32.63 -6.12
CA ILE A 14 -39.32 -31.99 -5.03
C ILE A 14 -37.87 -32.49 -4.97
N LEU A 15 -37.61 -33.79 -5.23
CA LEU A 15 -36.25 -34.34 -5.25
C LEU A 15 -35.41 -33.77 -6.38
N LEU A 16 -35.99 -33.57 -7.58
CA LEU A 16 -35.33 -32.97 -8.74
C LEU A 16 -35.00 -31.47 -8.50
N ILE A 17 -35.88 -30.71 -7.86
CA ILE A 17 -35.63 -29.30 -7.55
C ILE A 17 -34.50 -29.16 -6.52
N VAL A 18 -34.43 -30.02 -5.48
CA VAL A 18 -33.36 -30.00 -4.51
C VAL A 18 -32.02 -30.38 -5.14
N LEU A 19 -31.97 -31.34 -6.06
CA LEU A 19 -30.74 -31.74 -6.75
C LEU A 19 -30.20 -30.62 -7.66
N LEU A 20 -31.08 -29.89 -8.37
CA LEU A 20 -30.71 -28.73 -9.20
C LEU A 20 -30.20 -27.55 -8.36
N CYS A 21 -30.77 -27.30 -7.19
CA CYS A 21 -30.28 -26.26 -6.27
C CYS A 21 -28.89 -26.59 -5.71
N VAL A 22 -28.59 -27.85 -5.41
CA VAL A 22 -27.27 -28.24 -4.86
C VAL A 22 -26.18 -28.16 -5.93
N MET A 23 -26.47 -28.53 -7.19
CA MET A 23 -25.51 -28.39 -8.29
C MET A 23 -25.25 -26.91 -8.64
N GLY A 24 -26.27 -26.06 -8.67
CA GLY A 24 -26.10 -24.61 -8.91
C GLY A 24 -25.26 -23.90 -7.85
N PHE A 25 -25.34 -24.32 -6.58
CA PHE A 25 -24.54 -23.74 -5.49
C PHE A 25 -23.07 -24.18 -5.53
N SER A 26 -22.74 -25.38 -6.04
CA SER A 26 -21.36 -25.85 -6.14
C SER A 26 -20.59 -25.17 -7.28
N GLU A 27 -21.23 -24.95 -8.42
CA GLU A 27 -20.63 -24.22 -9.54
C GLU A 27 -20.47 -22.73 -9.23
N PHE A 28 -21.43 -22.11 -8.55
CA PHE A 28 -21.33 -20.70 -8.16
C PHE A 28 -20.23 -20.43 -7.12
N LYS A 29 -19.93 -21.39 -6.22
CA LYS A 29 -18.79 -21.28 -5.29
C LYS A 29 -17.44 -21.50 -5.99
N LYS A 30 -17.37 -22.39 -6.97
CA LYS A 30 -16.14 -22.68 -7.71
C LYS A 30 -15.72 -21.47 -8.56
N ASP A 31 -16.68 -20.83 -9.24
CA ASP A 31 -16.44 -19.65 -10.06
C ASP A 31 -15.93 -18.44 -9.25
N LYS A 32 -16.50 -18.18 -8.05
CA LYS A 32 -15.99 -17.08 -7.19
C LYS A 32 -14.56 -17.29 -6.68
N SER A 33 -14.11 -18.52 -6.49
CA SER A 33 -12.74 -18.81 -6.04
C SER A 33 -11.74 -18.73 -7.19
N GLU A 34 -12.13 -19.14 -8.38
CA GLU A 34 -11.31 -19.06 -9.60
C GLU A 34 -11.19 -17.60 -10.11
N VAL A 35 -12.27 -16.84 -10.10
CA VAL A 35 -12.28 -15.41 -10.45
C VAL A 35 -11.40 -14.60 -9.47
N ARG A 36 -11.36 -14.95 -8.18
CA ARG A 36 -10.47 -14.30 -7.20
C ARG A 36 -8.99 -14.64 -7.43
N LYS A 37 -8.66 -15.86 -7.86
CA LYS A 37 -7.27 -16.26 -8.20
C LYS A 37 -6.77 -15.60 -9.49
N ALA A 38 -7.63 -15.38 -10.46
CA ALA A 38 -7.28 -14.73 -11.73
C ALA A 38 -6.99 -13.22 -11.59
N SER A 39 -7.35 -12.59 -10.45
CA SER A 39 -7.19 -11.15 -10.22
C SER A 39 -5.90 -10.75 -9.48
N VAL A 40 -5.16 -11.70 -8.93
CA VAL A 40 -3.91 -11.42 -8.19
C VAL A 40 -2.73 -11.41 -9.15
N SER A 41 -1.99 -10.29 -9.20
CA SER A 41 -0.85 -10.15 -10.11
C SER A 41 0.28 -11.13 -9.80
N THR A 42 1.11 -11.43 -10.82
CA THR A 42 2.28 -12.29 -10.65
C THR A 42 3.26 -11.73 -9.61
N THR A 43 3.41 -10.41 -9.55
CA THR A 43 4.25 -9.75 -8.54
C THR A 43 3.67 -9.90 -7.14
N ALA A 44 2.36 -9.72 -6.98
CA ALA A 44 1.66 -9.92 -5.71
C ALA A 44 1.80 -11.37 -5.22
N GLN A 45 1.60 -12.37 -6.09
CA GLN A 45 1.79 -13.79 -5.75
C GLN A 45 3.21 -14.08 -5.25
N ARG A 46 4.23 -13.53 -5.93
CA ARG A 46 5.63 -13.68 -5.49
C ARG A 46 5.90 -13.02 -4.13
N MET A 47 5.26 -11.89 -3.84
CA MET A 47 5.36 -11.24 -2.53
C MET A 47 4.73 -12.10 -1.44
N GLU A 48 3.56 -12.67 -1.67
CA GLU A 48 2.89 -13.59 -0.73
C GLU A 48 3.73 -14.86 -0.48
N GLN A 49 4.32 -15.45 -1.52
CA GLN A 49 5.23 -16.60 -1.40
C GLN A 49 6.49 -16.29 -0.58
N GLN A 50 6.90 -15.01 -0.51
CA GLN A 50 8.01 -14.54 0.33
C GLN A 50 7.55 -14.14 1.75
N GLY A 51 6.31 -14.43 2.13
CA GLY A 51 5.76 -14.19 3.46
C GLY A 51 5.28 -12.77 3.71
N LEU A 52 5.13 -11.95 2.65
CA LEU A 52 4.54 -10.62 2.79
C LEU A 52 3.00 -10.71 2.79
N VAL A 53 2.37 -9.78 3.48
CA VAL A 53 0.92 -9.69 3.58
C VAL A 53 0.40 -8.42 2.93
N ASN A 54 -0.73 -8.51 2.24
CA ASN A 54 -1.43 -7.35 1.71
C ASN A 54 -2.01 -6.53 2.88
N ILE A 55 -1.72 -5.23 2.93
CA ILE A 55 -2.20 -4.35 4.00
C ILE A 55 -3.72 -4.35 4.14
N LYS A 56 -4.44 -4.54 3.03
CA LYS A 56 -5.92 -4.60 3.04
C LYS A 56 -6.48 -5.81 3.79
N SER A 57 -5.71 -6.90 3.92
CA SER A 57 -6.11 -8.04 4.75
C SER A 57 -5.89 -7.78 6.25
N VAL A 58 -5.07 -6.80 6.60
CA VAL A 58 -4.74 -6.42 8.00
C VAL A 58 -5.59 -5.25 8.46
N ASP A 59 -5.72 -4.22 7.62
CA ASP A 59 -6.62 -3.08 7.83
C ASP A 59 -7.14 -2.54 6.48
N PRO A 60 -8.41 -2.83 6.12
CA PRO A 60 -9.00 -2.40 4.86
C PRO A 60 -9.24 -0.88 4.79
N THR A 61 -9.18 -0.16 5.91
CA THR A 61 -9.42 1.29 5.96
C THR A 61 -8.22 2.11 5.50
N ILE A 62 -6.99 1.58 5.59
CA ILE A 62 -5.80 2.23 5.04
C ILE A 62 -5.93 2.32 3.52
N LYS A 63 -5.72 3.52 2.98
CA LYS A 63 -5.83 3.78 1.53
C LYS A 63 -4.53 3.46 0.81
N ILE A 64 -4.61 3.11 -0.47
CA ILE A 64 -3.45 2.78 -1.31
C ILE A 64 -3.49 3.59 -2.60
N ALA A 65 -2.38 4.27 -2.92
CA ALA A 65 -2.17 5.04 -4.13
C ALA A 65 -0.73 4.90 -4.62
N LEU A 66 -0.30 3.67 -4.95
CA LEU A 66 1.09 3.38 -5.32
C LEU A 66 1.56 4.26 -6.49
N MET A 67 2.47 5.21 -6.21
CA MET A 67 2.93 6.18 -7.20
C MET A 67 3.71 5.53 -8.35
N TYR A 68 4.44 4.45 -8.08
CA TYR A 68 5.21 3.74 -9.11
C TYR A 68 4.36 2.81 -9.98
N ALA A 69 3.08 2.64 -9.66
CA ALA A 69 2.10 2.02 -10.55
C ALA A 69 1.56 3.00 -11.60
N ARG A 70 2.05 4.24 -11.62
CA ARG A 70 1.68 5.33 -12.53
C ARG A 70 2.92 6.05 -13.04
N THR A 71 2.73 7.11 -13.84
CA THR A 71 3.80 7.94 -14.40
C THR A 71 4.05 9.23 -13.64
N ASP A 72 3.24 9.56 -12.64
CA ASP A 72 3.34 10.75 -11.80
C ASP A 72 4.33 10.58 -10.61
N ASN A 73 5.48 9.98 -10.89
CA ASN A 73 6.63 9.82 -10.01
C ASN A 73 7.87 10.52 -10.58
N PHE A 74 8.98 10.53 -9.84
CA PHE A 74 10.21 11.25 -10.26
C PHE A 74 10.82 10.73 -11.58
N LEU A 75 10.59 9.45 -11.94
CA LEU A 75 11.08 8.84 -13.18
C LEU A 75 10.17 9.08 -14.39
N LYS A 76 8.95 9.59 -14.19
CA LYS A 76 7.90 9.72 -15.23
C LYS A 76 7.60 8.41 -15.96
N LYS A 77 7.79 7.26 -15.28
CA LYS A 77 7.61 5.92 -15.82
C LYS A 77 6.82 5.04 -14.85
N MET A 78 5.96 4.18 -15.40
CA MET A 78 5.32 3.13 -14.63
C MET A 78 6.33 2.01 -14.37
N LEU A 79 6.69 1.80 -13.09
CA LEU A 79 7.61 0.76 -12.66
C LEU A 79 6.88 -0.51 -12.18
N TYR A 80 5.77 -0.34 -11.46
CA TYR A 80 4.90 -1.44 -11.04
C TYR A 80 3.88 -1.75 -12.13
N LYS A 81 4.24 -2.67 -13.05
CA LYS A 81 3.41 -2.99 -14.23
C LYS A 81 2.09 -3.65 -13.84
N ASP A 82 2.14 -4.61 -12.92
CA ASP A 82 1.04 -5.47 -12.50
C ASP A 82 0.67 -5.35 -11.01
N LEU A 83 1.46 -4.62 -10.20
CA LEU A 83 1.21 -4.44 -8.77
C LEU A 83 0.36 -3.19 -8.50
N ARG A 84 -0.74 -3.37 -7.75
CA ARG A 84 -1.64 -2.31 -7.30
C ARG A 84 -1.92 -2.36 -5.80
N GLU A 85 -1.43 -3.40 -5.13
CA GLU A 85 -1.58 -3.69 -3.72
C GLU A 85 -0.30 -3.33 -2.96
N ALA A 86 -0.45 -2.93 -1.70
CA ALA A 86 0.67 -2.64 -0.80
C ALA A 86 0.96 -3.85 0.09
N TYR A 87 2.15 -4.41 -0.07
CA TYR A 87 2.62 -5.57 0.67
C TYR A 87 3.70 -5.20 1.69
N PHE A 88 3.69 -5.85 2.85
CA PHE A 88 4.65 -5.66 3.93
C PHE A 88 4.94 -6.97 4.64
N LEU A 89 6.06 -7.06 5.35
CA LEU A 89 6.21 -8.11 6.35
C LEU A 89 5.10 -7.99 7.43
N PRO A 90 4.61 -9.10 7.99
CA PRO A 90 3.48 -9.09 8.94
C PRO A 90 3.66 -8.10 10.09
N ARG A 91 4.87 -8.00 10.65
CA ARG A 91 5.20 -7.03 11.71
C ARG A 91 4.99 -5.58 11.25
N CYS A 92 5.41 -5.26 10.03
CA CYS A 92 5.26 -3.91 9.49
C CYS A 92 3.78 -3.58 9.24
N ALA A 93 3.01 -4.51 8.67
CA ALA A 93 1.58 -4.35 8.45
C ALA A 93 0.81 -4.17 9.78
N THR A 94 1.17 -4.92 10.83
CA THR A 94 0.59 -4.77 12.18
C THR A 94 0.88 -3.39 12.78
N SER A 95 2.10 -2.86 12.60
CA SER A 95 2.44 -1.52 13.05
C SER A 95 1.69 -0.44 12.26
N LEU A 96 1.48 -0.60 10.95
CA LEU A 96 0.65 0.31 10.16
C LEU A 96 -0.81 0.33 10.62
N LYS A 97 -1.38 -0.83 10.99
CA LYS A 97 -2.71 -0.91 11.61
C LYS A 97 -2.78 -0.11 12.92
N LYS A 98 -1.73 -0.17 13.77
CA LYS A 98 -1.66 0.65 15.00
C LYS A 98 -1.63 2.14 14.69
N ALA A 99 -0.81 2.57 13.72
CA ALA A 99 -0.76 3.96 13.28
C ALA A 99 -2.11 4.45 12.76
N GLN A 100 -2.82 3.63 11.97
CA GLN A 100 -4.15 3.94 11.48
C GLN A 100 -5.17 4.08 12.61
N ALA A 101 -5.14 3.18 13.58
CA ALA A 101 -6.03 3.23 14.75
C ALA A 101 -5.80 4.52 15.56
N GLU A 102 -4.54 4.91 15.79
CA GLU A 102 -4.20 6.15 16.48
C GLU A 102 -4.62 7.39 15.68
N LEU A 103 -4.41 7.39 14.36
CA LEU A 103 -4.90 8.48 13.52
C LEU A 103 -6.43 8.61 13.62
N LYS A 104 -7.15 7.50 13.54
CA LYS A 104 -8.62 7.47 13.65
C LYS A 104 -9.12 7.94 15.02
N ARG A 105 -8.40 7.65 16.09
CA ARG A 105 -8.70 8.13 17.43
C ARG A 105 -8.59 9.66 17.53
N LEU A 106 -7.58 10.25 16.89
CA LEU A 106 -7.34 11.70 16.90
C LEU A 106 -8.21 12.46 15.89
N ARG A 107 -8.38 11.88 14.69
CA ARG A 107 -9.03 12.47 13.53
C ARG A 107 -9.81 11.39 12.76
N PRO A 108 -11.05 11.08 13.18
CA PRO A 108 -11.87 10.04 12.54
C PRO A 108 -12.22 10.34 11.08
N ASP A 109 -12.16 11.60 10.68
CA ASP A 109 -12.37 12.11 9.33
C ASP A 109 -11.20 11.83 8.36
N LEU A 110 -10.02 11.39 8.90
CA LEU A 110 -8.80 11.16 8.13
C LEU A 110 -8.46 9.66 8.04
N SER A 111 -7.59 9.33 7.12
CA SER A 111 -7.02 7.98 6.92
C SER A 111 -5.58 8.06 6.45
N LEU A 112 -4.76 7.09 6.81
CA LEU A 112 -3.46 6.88 6.19
C LEU A 112 -3.63 6.50 4.73
N ILE A 113 -2.69 6.96 3.88
CA ILE A 113 -2.60 6.62 2.45
C ILE A 113 -1.16 6.26 2.07
N ILE A 114 -0.99 5.07 1.51
CA ILE A 114 0.32 4.51 1.14
C ILE A 114 0.64 4.84 -0.32
N PHE A 115 1.81 5.42 -0.54
CA PHE A 115 2.36 5.79 -1.86
C PHE A 115 3.43 4.82 -2.35
N ASP A 116 4.21 4.21 -1.45
CA ASP A 116 5.09 3.09 -1.74
C ASP A 116 5.19 2.13 -0.55
N ALA A 117 5.42 0.85 -0.86
CA ALA A 117 5.42 -0.24 0.10
C ALA A 117 6.69 -1.11 -0.09
N THR A 118 6.56 -2.42 -0.02
CA THR A 118 7.63 -3.33 -0.39
C THR A 118 7.97 -3.18 -1.87
N ARG A 119 9.25 -2.94 -2.14
CA ARG A 119 9.79 -2.69 -3.48
C ARG A 119 10.69 -3.85 -3.90
N PRO A 120 10.40 -4.57 -5.00
CA PRO A 120 11.31 -5.57 -5.54
C PRO A 120 12.69 -4.99 -5.89
N MET A 121 13.75 -5.79 -5.72
CA MET A 121 15.12 -5.35 -6.01
C MET A 121 15.33 -4.94 -7.47
N SER A 122 14.61 -5.54 -8.42
CA SER A 122 14.64 -5.17 -9.84
C SER A 122 14.17 -3.73 -10.08
N ILE A 123 13.14 -3.30 -9.33
CA ILE A 123 12.62 -1.92 -9.37
C ILE A 123 13.64 -0.96 -8.73
N GLN A 124 14.22 -1.34 -7.59
CA GLN A 124 15.30 -0.56 -6.95
C GLN A 124 16.49 -0.36 -7.89
N GLN A 125 16.89 -1.39 -8.66
CA GLN A 125 17.96 -1.29 -9.64
C GLN A 125 17.62 -0.31 -10.76
N THR A 126 16.37 -0.31 -11.24
CA THR A 126 15.89 0.63 -12.26
C THR A 126 15.96 2.07 -11.74
N MET A 127 15.50 2.33 -10.51
CA MET A 127 15.58 3.64 -9.88
C MET A 127 17.02 4.11 -9.70
N TRP A 128 17.89 3.24 -9.19
CA TRP A 128 19.32 3.55 -9.01
C TRP A 128 20.01 3.91 -10.33
N ASN A 129 19.76 3.15 -11.39
CA ASN A 129 20.34 3.42 -12.70
C ASN A 129 19.95 4.79 -13.25
N ALA A 130 18.77 5.28 -12.91
CA ALA A 130 18.30 6.60 -13.36
C ALA A 130 18.97 7.77 -12.61
N VAL A 131 19.41 7.57 -11.35
CA VAL A 131 19.92 8.68 -10.52
C VAL A 131 21.40 8.59 -10.18
N LYS A 132 22.07 7.43 -10.33
CA LYS A 132 23.45 7.17 -9.87
C LYS A 132 24.50 8.18 -10.37
N ASN A 133 24.24 8.84 -11.49
CA ASN A 133 25.11 9.84 -12.10
C ASN A 133 24.52 11.27 -12.03
N THR A 134 23.57 11.51 -11.13
CA THR A 134 22.93 12.83 -10.92
C THR A 134 23.12 13.30 -9.47
N ASN A 135 22.79 14.54 -9.19
CA ASN A 135 22.80 15.10 -7.82
C ASN A 135 21.73 14.48 -6.90
N HIS A 136 20.86 13.61 -7.43
CA HIS A 136 19.81 12.94 -6.67
C HIS A 136 20.19 11.52 -6.19
N TYR A 137 21.43 11.05 -6.48
CA TYR A 137 21.88 9.68 -6.17
C TYR A 137 21.72 9.30 -4.69
N PHE A 138 21.81 10.25 -3.78
CA PHE A 138 21.71 9.99 -2.34
C PHE A 138 20.28 9.75 -1.83
N TYR A 139 19.24 10.09 -2.62
CA TYR A 139 17.85 9.75 -2.30
C TYR A 139 17.48 8.29 -2.64
N VAL A 140 18.26 7.62 -3.47
CA VAL A 140 17.98 6.25 -3.92
C VAL A 140 19.07 5.30 -3.43
N SER A 141 18.70 4.33 -2.61
CA SER A 141 19.67 3.36 -2.08
C SER A 141 20.28 2.50 -3.18
N ASN A 142 21.62 2.33 -3.14
CA ASN A 142 22.35 1.51 -4.09
C ASN A 142 22.02 0.01 -3.88
N PRO A 143 21.52 -0.71 -4.90
CA PRO A 143 21.19 -2.13 -4.82
C PRO A 143 22.39 -3.01 -4.45
N LYS A 144 23.61 -2.67 -4.92
CA LYS A 144 24.84 -3.40 -4.59
C LYS A 144 25.14 -3.41 -3.08
N ASN A 145 24.62 -2.43 -2.34
CA ASN A 145 24.75 -2.33 -0.89
C ASN A 145 23.56 -2.94 -0.14
N GLY A 146 22.79 -3.85 -0.79
CA GLY A 146 21.59 -4.48 -0.22
C GLY A 146 20.33 -3.63 -0.31
N GLY A 147 20.28 -2.63 -1.19
CA GLY A 147 19.09 -1.79 -1.42
C GLY A 147 18.71 -0.89 -0.25
N GLY A 148 17.46 -0.44 -0.24
CA GLY A 148 16.83 0.36 0.81
C GLY A 148 15.87 -0.45 1.70
N MET A 149 15.25 0.20 2.67
CA MET A 149 14.36 -0.46 3.63
C MET A 149 13.06 -0.98 3.00
N HIS A 150 12.58 -0.37 1.91
CA HIS A 150 11.48 -0.90 1.10
C HIS A 150 11.77 -2.29 0.55
N ASN A 151 13.03 -2.59 0.22
CA ASN A 151 13.41 -3.90 -0.32
C ASN A 151 13.35 -5.04 0.72
N TYR A 152 13.20 -4.70 2.00
CA TYR A 152 13.04 -5.64 3.11
C TYR A 152 11.59 -5.73 3.62
N GLY A 153 10.63 -4.99 3.02
CA GLY A 153 9.25 -4.97 3.49
C GLY A 153 9.04 -4.30 4.85
N MET A 154 9.97 -3.41 5.26
CA MET A 154 10.02 -2.77 6.57
C MET A 154 10.04 -1.24 6.50
N ALA A 155 9.71 -0.67 5.35
CA ALA A 155 9.52 0.77 5.16
C ALA A 155 8.26 1.07 4.39
N VAL A 156 7.78 2.30 4.54
CA VAL A 156 6.59 2.81 3.85
C VAL A 156 6.77 4.28 3.49
N ASP A 157 6.33 4.67 2.28
CA ASP A 157 6.09 6.05 1.91
C ASP A 157 4.60 6.32 2.05
N ILE A 158 4.24 7.26 2.95
CA ILE A 158 2.88 7.40 3.47
C ILE A 158 2.52 8.87 3.71
N SER A 159 1.24 9.18 3.59
CA SER A 159 0.66 10.46 3.95
C SER A 159 -0.70 10.27 4.62
N ILE A 160 -1.45 11.37 4.76
CA ILE A 160 -2.80 11.40 5.32
C ILE A 160 -3.75 11.94 4.25
N CYS A 161 -4.91 11.30 4.07
CA CYS A 161 -5.99 11.75 3.20
C CYS A 161 -7.32 11.79 3.93
N LYS A 162 -8.36 12.37 3.32
CA LYS A 162 -9.72 12.24 3.82
C LYS A 162 -10.17 10.77 3.81
N ALA A 163 -10.83 10.33 4.86
CA ALA A 163 -11.34 8.95 4.95
C ALA A 163 -12.35 8.63 3.83
N SER A 164 -13.08 9.65 3.35
CA SER A 164 -14.03 9.58 2.24
C SER A 164 -13.37 9.41 0.86
N TRP A 165 -12.03 9.59 0.74
CA TRP A 165 -11.35 9.46 -0.55
C TRP A 165 -11.57 8.08 -1.18
N ASN A 166 -11.99 8.07 -2.45
CA ASN A 166 -12.37 6.86 -3.17
C ASN A 166 -11.17 6.26 -3.92
N GLU A 167 -10.55 5.25 -3.30
CA GLU A 167 -9.42 4.50 -3.86
C GLU A 167 -9.74 3.83 -5.20
N LYS A 168 -10.98 3.41 -5.43
CA LYS A 168 -11.40 2.75 -6.67
C LYS A 168 -11.28 3.70 -7.87
N LEU A 169 -11.71 4.95 -7.71
CA LEU A 169 -11.57 5.95 -8.77
C LEU A 169 -10.11 6.18 -9.16
N TRP A 170 -9.19 6.14 -8.19
CA TRP A 170 -7.76 6.26 -8.46
C TRP A 170 -7.21 5.04 -9.22
N LYS A 171 -7.63 3.83 -8.87
CA LYS A 171 -7.22 2.59 -9.55
C LYS A 171 -7.72 2.51 -10.99
N ASP A 172 -8.95 2.94 -11.22
CA ASP A 172 -9.64 2.83 -12.50
C ASP A 172 -9.27 3.96 -13.48
N SER A 173 -8.66 5.04 -13.00
CA SER A 173 -8.32 6.20 -13.84
C SER A 173 -6.95 6.06 -14.48
N ALA A 174 -6.89 6.16 -15.81
CA ALA A 174 -5.64 6.31 -16.56
C ALA A 174 -5.00 7.70 -16.39
N LYS A 175 -5.80 8.70 -15.99
CA LYS A 175 -5.35 10.08 -15.72
C LYS A 175 -4.97 10.22 -14.24
N ALA A 176 -4.03 11.12 -13.92
CA ALA A 176 -3.71 11.48 -12.55
C ALA A 176 -4.97 12.05 -11.88
N CYS A 177 -5.60 11.27 -11.00
CA CYS A 177 -6.64 11.78 -10.12
C CYS A 177 -5.95 12.55 -8.99
N SER A 178 -6.49 13.72 -8.63
CA SER A 178 -6.05 14.37 -7.41
C SER A 178 -6.38 13.45 -6.23
N ILE A 179 -5.37 13.13 -5.43
CA ILE A 179 -5.55 12.44 -4.18
C ILE A 179 -5.88 13.51 -3.15
N ASP A 180 -7.02 13.36 -2.49
CA ASP A 180 -7.50 14.32 -1.49
C ASP A 180 -6.71 14.16 -0.17
N THR A 181 -5.41 14.42 -0.25
CA THR A 181 -4.50 14.45 0.90
C THR A 181 -4.59 15.79 1.63
N ILE A 182 -4.36 15.77 2.94
CA ILE A 182 -4.13 17.02 3.67
C ILE A 182 -2.80 17.64 3.21
N PRO A 183 -2.68 18.98 3.21
CA PRO A 183 -1.49 19.67 2.71
C PRO A 183 -0.22 19.34 3.52
N MET A 184 0.85 18.88 2.84
CA MET A 184 2.14 18.54 3.46
C MET A 184 3.29 19.48 3.03
N GLY A 185 3.04 20.40 2.10
CA GLY A 185 4.02 21.36 1.61
C GLY A 185 4.80 20.92 0.37
N THR A 186 5.12 19.64 0.24
CA THR A 186 5.65 19.05 -0.99
C THR A 186 4.85 17.81 -1.35
N LYS A 187 4.98 17.35 -2.59
CA LYS A 187 4.52 16.01 -2.97
C LYS A 187 5.42 14.97 -2.30
N VAL A 188 4.90 13.76 -2.12
CA VAL A 188 5.72 12.58 -1.86
C VAL A 188 6.70 12.44 -3.03
N ASP A 189 7.93 11.95 -2.76
CA ASP A 189 8.99 11.78 -3.76
C ASP A 189 9.63 13.10 -4.28
N HIS A 190 9.35 14.24 -3.61
CA HIS A 190 10.02 15.50 -3.92
C HIS A 190 11.45 15.51 -3.35
N MET A 191 12.44 15.37 -4.25
CA MET A 191 13.86 15.33 -3.92
C MET A 191 14.42 16.74 -3.72
N GLY A 192 14.12 17.36 -2.59
CA GLY A 192 14.54 18.71 -2.23
C GLY A 192 14.57 18.94 -0.72
N PHE A 193 15.31 19.98 -0.28
CA PHE A 193 15.45 20.29 1.15
C PHE A 193 14.10 20.67 1.80
N GLU A 194 13.10 21.08 1.02
CA GLU A 194 11.73 21.33 1.45
C GLU A 194 11.04 20.08 2.02
N SER A 195 11.55 18.90 1.68
CA SER A 195 11.06 17.63 2.19
C SER A 195 11.72 17.19 3.50
N HIS A 196 12.82 17.84 3.87
CA HIS A 196 13.61 17.45 5.04
C HIS A 196 12.92 17.83 6.35
N ILE A 197 12.78 16.87 7.28
CA ILE A 197 12.14 17.10 8.57
C ILE A 197 13.01 17.91 9.52
N ASP A 198 14.33 17.84 9.40
CA ASP A 198 15.29 18.63 10.18
C ASP A 198 15.38 20.10 9.72
N LYS A 199 14.73 20.45 8.61
CA LYS A 199 14.65 21.81 8.06
C LYS A 199 13.31 22.49 8.31
N GLU A 200 12.32 21.78 8.87
CA GLU A 200 10.95 22.28 8.99
C GLU A 200 10.85 23.61 9.75
N GLN A 201 11.60 23.80 10.83
CA GLN A 201 11.62 25.08 11.58
C GLN A 201 12.19 26.21 10.72
N GLN A 202 13.26 25.95 9.97
CA GLN A 202 13.86 26.93 9.07
C GLN A 202 12.92 27.27 7.90
N LEU A 203 12.22 26.26 7.36
CA LEU A 203 11.24 26.44 6.29
C LEU A 203 10.02 27.23 6.76
N LEU A 204 9.58 27.00 8.00
CA LEU A 204 8.49 27.73 8.64
C LEU A 204 8.88 29.21 8.84
N ALA A 205 10.06 29.47 9.39
CA ALA A 205 10.56 30.84 9.60
C ALA A 205 10.71 31.65 8.28
N LYS A 206 11.01 30.95 7.18
CA LYS A 206 11.10 31.56 5.83
C LYS A 206 9.76 31.64 5.08
N GLY A 207 8.65 31.20 5.66
CA GLY A 207 7.34 31.17 5.03
C GLY A 207 7.20 30.15 3.87
N ILE A 208 8.19 29.27 3.66
CA ILE A 208 8.16 28.21 2.64
C ILE A 208 7.22 27.08 3.07
N LEU A 209 7.25 26.70 4.35
CA LEU A 209 6.32 25.78 4.97
C LEU A 209 5.33 26.58 5.81
N THR A 210 4.01 26.42 5.55
CA THR A 210 2.99 27.06 6.39
C THR A 210 2.82 26.31 7.72
N LYS A 211 2.25 26.98 8.72
CA LYS A 211 1.93 26.39 10.03
C LYS A 211 1.06 25.13 9.87
N GLU A 212 0.02 25.20 9.06
CA GLU A 212 -0.86 24.06 8.76
C GLU A 212 -0.08 22.85 8.24
N ARG A 213 0.78 23.06 7.23
CA ARG A 213 1.59 21.99 6.63
C ARG A 213 2.59 21.38 7.62
N PHE A 214 3.18 22.20 8.47
CA PHE A 214 4.05 21.76 9.56
C PHE A 214 3.28 20.90 10.57
N GLU A 215 2.09 21.32 11.00
CA GLU A 215 1.23 20.60 11.94
C GLU A 215 0.75 19.26 11.34
N ASN A 216 0.41 19.23 10.04
CA ASN A 216 0.04 18.01 9.33
C ASN A 216 1.19 16.98 9.28
N ARG A 217 2.43 17.43 9.00
CA ARG A 217 3.61 16.57 9.09
C ARG A 217 3.87 16.09 10.53
N ALA A 218 3.66 16.94 11.51
CA ALA A 218 3.80 16.59 12.93
C ALA A 218 2.77 15.54 13.35
N LEU A 219 1.52 15.64 12.90
CA LEU A 219 0.48 14.64 13.12
C LEU A 219 0.89 13.29 12.52
N LEU A 220 1.32 13.26 11.25
CA LEU A 220 1.79 12.03 10.61
C LEU A 220 2.95 11.39 11.39
N ARG A 221 3.98 12.18 11.73
CA ARG A 221 5.11 11.67 12.52
C ARG A 221 4.70 11.13 13.88
N ARG A 222 3.77 11.79 14.55
CA ARG A 222 3.25 11.36 15.86
C ARG A 222 2.66 9.97 15.76
N VAL A 223 1.66 9.76 14.89
CA VAL A 223 0.95 8.48 14.80
C VAL A 223 1.88 7.34 14.33
N MET A 224 2.82 7.64 13.43
CA MET A 224 3.80 6.68 12.96
C MET A 224 4.81 6.30 14.06
N LYS A 225 5.30 7.26 14.83
CA LYS A 225 6.24 7.01 15.97
C LYS A 225 5.57 6.20 17.07
N GLU A 226 4.32 6.48 17.43
CA GLU A 226 3.55 5.72 18.41
C GLU A 226 3.34 4.25 17.96
N ALA A 227 3.32 4.00 16.66
CA ALA A 227 3.26 2.65 16.10
C ALA A 227 4.65 1.97 15.96
N GLY A 228 5.74 2.62 16.42
CA GLY A 228 7.09 2.08 16.43
C GLY A 228 7.94 2.41 15.19
N PHE A 229 7.47 3.26 14.29
CA PHE A 229 8.25 3.69 13.14
C PHE A 229 9.22 4.83 13.46
N THR A 230 10.34 4.86 12.74
CA THR A 230 11.32 5.95 12.75
C THR A 230 11.25 6.72 11.44
N PRO A 231 11.06 8.05 11.44
CA PRO A 231 11.04 8.86 10.23
C PRO A 231 12.45 8.98 9.62
N LEU A 232 12.52 9.14 8.30
CA LEU A 232 13.76 9.47 7.61
C LEU A 232 13.97 10.99 7.60
N ARG A 233 15.16 11.44 7.98
CA ARG A 233 15.49 12.87 8.15
C ARG A 233 15.24 13.72 6.89
N THR A 234 15.48 13.16 5.71
CA THR A 234 15.42 13.87 4.42
C THR A 234 14.06 13.77 3.71
N GLU A 235 13.11 13.02 4.28
CA GLU A 235 11.85 12.69 3.59
C GLU A 235 10.71 12.63 4.63
N TRP A 236 9.80 13.60 4.64
CA TRP A 236 8.71 13.68 5.64
C TRP A 236 7.71 12.51 5.53
N TRP A 237 7.64 11.84 4.37
CA TRP A 237 6.72 10.72 4.09
C TRP A 237 7.31 9.35 4.40
N HIS A 238 8.64 9.22 4.51
CA HIS A 238 9.32 7.92 4.63
C HIS A 238 9.52 7.50 6.08
N PHE A 239 9.10 6.28 6.40
CA PHE A 239 9.20 5.70 7.74
C PHE A 239 9.72 4.27 7.70
N ASN A 240 10.67 3.97 8.59
CA ASN A 240 11.28 2.65 8.76
C ASN A 240 10.82 2.00 10.07
N LEU A 241 10.47 0.71 10.08
CA LEU A 241 10.11 0.00 11.31
C LEU A 241 11.33 -0.58 12.06
N CYS A 242 12.46 -0.70 11.42
CA CYS A 242 13.72 -1.15 12.05
C CYS A 242 14.92 -0.44 11.42
N THR A 243 16.09 -0.61 12.04
CA THR A 243 17.34 -0.08 11.46
C THR A 243 17.78 -0.89 10.25
N ARG A 244 18.52 -0.24 9.34
CA ARG A 244 19.08 -0.91 8.16
C ARG A 244 20.06 -2.04 8.55
N ALA A 245 20.86 -1.86 9.60
CA ALA A 245 21.78 -2.87 10.10
C ALA A 245 21.02 -4.13 10.53
N TRP A 246 19.94 -3.95 11.30
CA TRP A 246 19.11 -5.07 11.72
C TRP A 246 18.45 -5.77 10.54
N ALA A 247 17.87 -5.02 9.58
CA ALA A 247 17.23 -5.60 8.40
C ALA A 247 18.21 -6.45 7.58
N LYS A 248 19.41 -5.93 7.33
CA LYS A 248 20.47 -6.67 6.61
C LYS A 248 20.90 -7.97 7.30
N ALA A 249 20.95 -7.97 8.63
CA ALA A 249 21.37 -9.14 9.41
C ALA A 249 20.27 -10.20 9.52
N ASN A 250 18.98 -9.82 9.47
CA ASN A 250 17.87 -10.68 9.84
C ASN A 250 16.87 -10.95 8.72
N LEU A 251 16.89 -10.19 7.63
CA LEU A 251 15.88 -10.28 6.57
C LEU A 251 16.52 -10.53 5.21
N LYS A 252 15.73 -11.14 4.32
CA LYS A 252 16.08 -11.26 2.89
C LYS A 252 15.41 -10.11 2.12
N VAL A 253 16.10 -9.60 1.10
CA VAL A 253 15.51 -8.64 0.17
C VAL A 253 14.45 -9.32 -0.69
N VAL A 254 13.41 -8.58 -1.01
CA VAL A 254 12.31 -9.04 -1.87
C VAL A 254 12.76 -8.98 -3.33
N LYS A 255 12.55 -10.09 -4.04
CA LYS A 255 12.95 -10.30 -5.45
C LYS A 255 11.83 -9.91 -6.41
#